data_b3c8d7e10699497a4e0bf6c8a0f16eac
#
_entry.id   b3c8d7e10699497a4e0bf6c8a0f16eac
#
_cell.length_a   1.000
_cell.length_b   1.000
_cell.length_c   1.000
_cell.angle_alpha   90.00
_cell.angle_beta   90.00
_cell.angle_gamma   90.00
#
_symmetry.space_group_name_H-M   'P 1'
#
loop_
_entity.id
_entity.type
_entity.pdbx_description
1 polymer ?
#
loop_
_entity_poly.entity_id
_entity_poly.type
_entity_poly.pdbx_seq_one_letter_code
_entity_poly.pdbx_strand_id
1 'polypeptide(L)'
;NKAKAAELLDYVRVRNYPAEEWSKYSYVANLDKLTDSEFLDEWGREFIGERRRRIDLIRWNKFHEEWWNKGKDATDKEYSYFPIPQNQLNASPILKQTTPGWE
;
A
#
# COMPACT_ATOMS: atom_id res chain seq x y z
N ASN A 1 13.86 -13.41 -2.07
CA ASN A 1 15.24 -13.16 -1.66
C ASN A 1 15.41 -11.73 -1.14
N LYS A 2 15.48 -11.59 0.19
CA LYS A 2 15.53 -10.29 0.89
C LYS A 2 16.76 -9.45 0.49
N ALA A 3 17.92 -10.10 0.33
CA ALA A 3 19.13 -9.38 -0.08
C ALA A 3 18.99 -8.75 -1.46
N LYS A 4 18.38 -9.45 -2.42
CA LYS A 4 18.13 -8.90 -3.75
C LYS A 4 17.12 -7.76 -3.74
N ALA A 5 16.12 -7.84 -2.87
CA ALA A 5 15.16 -6.74 -2.67
C ALA A 5 15.88 -5.50 -2.11
N ALA A 6 16.77 -5.66 -1.13
CA ALA A 6 17.56 -4.57 -0.57
C ALA A 6 18.43 -3.88 -1.63
N GLU A 7 19.13 -4.64 -2.48
CA GLU A 7 19.92 -4.07 -3.59
C GLU A 7 19.07 -3.22 -4.54
N LEU A 8 17.91 -3.73 -4.94
CA LEU A 8 17.02 -3.02 -5.87
C LEU A 8 16.43 -1.76 -5.24
N LEU A 9 16.06 -1.81 -3.96
CA LEU A 9 15.58 -0.63 -3.23
C LEU A 9 16.70 0.40 -3.07
N ASP A 10 17.88 -0.01 -2.70
CA ASP A 10 19.04 0.89 -2.54
C ASP A 10 19.40 1.59 -3.84
N TYR A 11 19.28 0.92 -4.98
CA TYR A 11 19.49 1.52 -6.29
C TYR A 11 18.56 2.72 -6.54
N VAL A 12 17.34 2.65 -6.07
CA VAL A 12 16.37 3.74 -6.16
C VAL A 12 16.58 4.80 -5.08
N ARG A 13 16.81 4.36 -3.83
CA ARG A 13 16.91 5.24 -2.64
C ARG A 13 18.14 6.15 -2.64
N VAL A 14 19.26 5.68 -3.17
CA VAL A 14 20.54 6.40 -3.09
C VAL A 14 20.47 7.85 -3.60
N ARG A 15 19.59 8.13 -4.54
CA ARG A 15 19.35 9.48 -5.08
C ARG A 15 18.78 10.48 -4.07
N ASN A 16 18.16 9.99 -3.00
CA ASN A 16 17.42 10.80 -2.03
C ASN A 16 18.22 11.12 -0.76
N TYR A 17 19.44 10.58 -0.63
CA TYR A 17 20.25 10.71 0.59
C TYR A 17 21.66 11.18 0.31
N PRO A 18 22.25 11.99 1.21
CA PRO A 18 23.65 12.40 1.10
C PRO A 18 24.62 11.21 1.11
N ALA A 19 25.65 11.27 0.30
CA ALA A 19 26.61 10.17 0.15
C ALA A 19 27.33 9.85 1.48
N GLU A 20 27.63 10.85 2.27
CA GLU A 20 28.28 10.74 3.58
C GLU A 20 27.43 10.02 4.63
N GLU A 21 26.11 10.05 4.48
CA GLU A 21 25.18 9.38 5.39
C GLU A 21 24.60 8.09 4.82
N TRP A 22 24.96 7.70 3.60
CA TRP A 22 24.33 6.60 2.89
C TRP A 22 24.32 5.28 3.66
N SER A 23 25.41 4.95 4.37
CA SER A 23 25.47 3.71 5.15
C SER A 23 24.38 3.58 6.21
N LYS A 24 23.85 4.70 6.69
CA LYS A 24 22.77 4.76 7.67
C LYS A 24 21.40 4.41 7.04
N TYR A 25 21.22 4.73 5.77
CA TYR A 25 19.93 4.61 5.07
C TYR A 25 19.86 3.41 4.11
N SER A 26 20.99 2.81 3.74
CA SER A 26 21.08 1.64 2.89
C SER A 26 20.44 0.41 3.54
N TYR A 27 19.57 -0.28 2.83
CA TYR A 27 19.03 -1.56 3.26
C TYR A 27 20.03 -2.71 3.09
N VAL A 28 20.97 -2.60 2.16
CA VAL A 28 22.06 -3.57 2.04
C VAL A 28 22.96 -3.52 3.28
N ALA A 29 23.25 -2.32 3.78
CA ALA A 29 24.03 -2.13 5.01
C ALA A 29 23.23 -2.46 6.28
N ASN A 30 21.90 -2.39 6.24
CA ASN A 30 21.00 -2.56 7.39
C ASN A 30 19.87 -3.53 7.03
N LEU A 31 20.21 -4.75 6.63
CA LEU A 31 19.25 -5.71 6.10
C LEU A 31 18.16 -6.13 7.10
N ASP A 32 18.44 -6.06 8.38
CA ASP A 32 17.49 -6.30 9.47
C ASP A 32 16.34 -5.28 9.47
N LYS A 33 16.58 -4.05 9.08
CA LYS A 33 15.57 -2.98 8.99
C LYS A 33 14.56 -3.22 7.87
N LEU A 34 14.92 -3.96 6.82
CA LEU A 34 14.01 -4.27 5.73
C LEU A 34 13.03 -5.39 6.14
N THR A 35 12.01 -5.01 6.88
CA THR A 35 10.84 -5.86 7.17
C THR A 35 9.79 -5.75 6.06
N ASP A 36 8.78 -6.61 6.08
CA ASP A 36 7.65 -6.50 5.15
C ASP A 36 6.90 -5.18 5.30
N SER A 37 6.75 -4.69 6.53
CA SER A 37 6.14 -3.39 6.79
C SER A 37 6.99 -2.26 6.23
N GLU A 38 8.29 -2.27 6.47
CA GLU A 38 9.21 -1.26 5.93
C GLU A 38 9.24 -1.28 4.40
N PHE A 39 9.18 -2.47 3.79
CA PHE A 39 9.08 -2.59 2.34
C PHE A 39 7.81 -1.91 1.80
N LEU A 40 6.67 -2.14 2.45
CA LEU A 40 5.40 -1.51 2.07
C LEU A 40 5.43 0.01 2.27
N ASP A 41 6.10 0.49 3.30
CA ASP A 41 6.25 1.92 3.58
C ASP A 41 7.20 2.59 2.60
N GLU A 42 8.31 1.93 2.24
CA GLU A 42 9.21 2.42 1.18
C GLU A 42 8.48 2.52 -0.16
N TRP A 43 7.68 1.53 -0.48
CA TRP A 43 6.83 1.55 -1.66
C TRP A 43 5.85 2.73 -1.65
N GLY A 44 5.30 3.04 -0.47
CA GLY A 44 4.42 4.20 -0.29
C GLY A 44 5.15 5.54 -0.45
N ARG A 45 6.40 5.63 0.02
CA ARG A 45 7.25 6.83 -0.16
C ARG A 45 7.64 7.05 -1.62
N GLU A 46 8.02 5.99 -2.32
CA GLU A 46 8.46 6.07 -3.71
C GLU A 46 7.33 6.44 -4.67
N PHE A 47 6.12 5.90 -4.44
CA PHE A 47 4.97 6.11 -5.30
C PHE A 47 3.96 7.13 -4.73
N ILE A 48 4.42 8.10 -3.95
CA ILE A 48 3.56 9.14 -3.41
C ILE A 48 2.88 9.93 -4.54
N GLY A 49 1.55 10.06 -4.47
CA GLY A 49 0.76 10.76 -5.49
C GLY A 49 0.42 9.93 -6.73
N GLU A 50 0.95 8.70 -6.88
CA GLU A 50 0.72 7.85 -8.06
C GLU A 50 -0.52 6.95 -7.94
N ARG A 51 -1.37 7.16 -6.94
CA ARG A 51 -2.63 6.43 -6.71
C ARG A 51 -2.48 4.91 -6.50
N ARG A 52 -1.29 4.43 -6.17
CA ARG A 52 -1.02 3.00 -5.97
C ARG A 52 -1.27 2.53 -4.55
N ARG A 53 -1.11 3.41 -3.55
CA ARG A 53 -1.11 3.04 -2.13
C ARG A 53 -2.32 2.19 -1.71
N ARG A 54 -3.52 2.53 -2.19
CA ARG A 54 -4.73 1.77 -1.87
C ARG A 54 -4.65 0.32 -2.35
N ILE A 55 -4.21 0.11 -3.59
CA ILE A 55 -4.07 -1.23 -4.19
C ILE A 55 -3.03 -2.04 -3.44
N ASP A 56 -1.90 -1.42 -3.10
CA ASP A 56 -0.82 -2.08 -2.38
C ASP A 56 -1.26 -2.47 -0.97
N LEU A 57 -1.94 -1.58 -0.25
CA LEU A 57 -2.49 -1.87 1.08
C LEU A 57 -3.51 -3.03 1.05
N ILE A 58 -4.37 -3.09 0.03
CA ILE A 58 -5.32 -4.20 -0.15
C ILE A 58 -4.57 -5.50 -0.42
N ARG A 59 -3.60 -5.51 -1.33
CA ARG A 59 -2.79 -6.70 -1.66
C ARG A 59 -2.04 -7.25 -0.47
N TRP A 60 -1.56 -6.37 0.41
CA TRP A 60 -0.85 -6.74 1.63
C TRP A 60 -1.76 -6.98 2.82
N ASN A 61 -3.09 -6.90 2.63
CA ASN A 61 -4.10 -7.04 3.69
C ASN A 61 -3.90 -6.03 4.84
N LYS A 62 -3.46 -4.83 4.50
CA LYS A 62 -3.15 -3.73 5.44
C LYS A 62 -4.12 -2.55 5.33
N PHE A 63 -5.02 -2.57 4.35
CA PHE A 63 -5.94 -1.47 4.07
C PHE A 63 -6.86 -1.15 5.26
N HIS A 64 -7.23 -2.14 6.04
CA HIS A 64 -8.12 -2.04 7.19
C HIS A 64 -7.40 -1.80 8.53
N GLU A 65 -6.07 -1.75 8.55
CA GLU A 65 -5.31 -1.44 9.74
C GLU A 65 -5.35 0.07 10.04
N GLU A 66 -5.15 0.42 11.32
CA GLU A 66 -4.99 1.79 11.73
C GLU A 66 -3.61 2.35 11.34
N TRP A 67 -3.56 3.66 11.12
CA TRP A 67 -2.33 4.42 11.01
C TRP A 67 -2.51 5.81 11.60
N TRP A 68 -1.45 6.61 11.68
CA TRP A 68 -1.40 7.86 12.42
C TRP A 68 -2.59 8.82 12.21
N ASN A 69 -3.26 8.79 11.06
CA ASN A 69 -4.40 9.66 10.72
C ASN A 69 -5.68 8.89 10.40
N LYS A 70 -5.72 7.60 10.69
CA LYS A 70 -6.89 6.75 10.47
C LYS A 70 -7.06 5.80 11.66
N GLY A 71 -8.16 5.94 12.37
CA GLY A 71 -8.55 4.96 13.38
C GLY A 71 -8.91 3.61 12.76
N LYS A 72 -8.88 2.58 13.58
CA LYS A 72 -9.34 1.25 13.17
C LYS A 72 -10.85 1.24 13.04
N ASP A 73 -11.35 0.87 11.88
CA ASP A 73 -12.77 0.69 11.61
C ASP A 73 -13.07 -0.78 11.31
N ALA A 74 -14.10 -1.33 11.95
CA ALA A 74 -14.53 -2.70 11.73
C ALA A 74 -15.05 -2.94 10.31
N THR A 75 -15.57 -1.90 9.66
CA THR A 75 -16.13 -1.94 8.30
C THR A 75 -15.09 -1.72 7.20
N ASP A 76 -13.86 -1.38 7.53
CA ASP A 76 -12.79 -1.10 6.54
C ASP A 76 -12.58 -2.21 5.51
N LYS A 77 -12.81 -3.47 5.88
CA LYS A 77 -12.70 -4.60 4.95
C LYS A 77 -13.71 -4.52 3.81
N GLU A 78 -14.90 -4.01 4.09
CA GLU A 78 -15.99 -3.84 3.12
C GLU A 78 -15.59 -2.80 2.07
N TYR A 79 -14.88 -1.74 2.47
CA TYR A 79 -14.37 -0.70 1.57
C TYR A 79 -13.19 -1.13 0.70
N SER A 80 -12.73 -2.37 0.82
CA SER A 80 -11.73 -2.94 -0.10
C SER A 80 -12.24 -3.05 -1.52
N TYR A 81 -13.56 -3.11 -1.70
CA TYR A 81 -14.22 -3.21 -3.00
C TYR A 81 -14.99 -1.94 -3.31
N PHE A 82 -15.09 -1.61 -4.60
CA PHE A 82 -15.98 -0.56 -5.05
C PHE A 82 -17.38 -1.14 -5.31
N PRO A 83 -18.44 -0.41 -4.93
CA PRO A 83 -19.79 -0.79 -5.27
C PRO A 83 -20.05 -0.70 -6.77
N ILE A 84 -21.06 -1.42 -7.26
CA ILE A 84 -21.58 -1.18 -8.60
C ILE A 84 -22.22 0.22 -8.60
N PRO A 85 -21.85 1.09 -9.54
CA PRO A 85 -22.40 2.45 -9.60
C PRO A 85 -23.91 2.43 -9.75
N GLN A 86 -24.61 3.31 -9.03
CA GLN A 86 -26.07 3.35 -9.00
C GLN A 86 -26.71 3.53 -10.39
N ASN A 87 -26.08 4.29 -11.28
CA ASN A 87 -26.56 4.45 -12.66
C ASN A 87 -26.56 3.13 -13.44
N GLN A 88 -25.62 2.24 -13.18
CA GLN A 88 -25.58 0.91 -13.79
C GLN A 88 -26.68 0.00 -13.24
N LEU A 89 -26.93 0.05 -11.93
CA LEU A 89 -28.03 -0.68 -11.30
C LEU A 89 -29.39 -0.21 -11.84
N ASN A 90 -29.57 1.10 -12.01
CA ASN A 90 -30.80 1.66 -12.56
C ASN A 90 -31.02 1.33 -14.04
N ALA A 91 -29.94 1.15 -14.80
CA ALA A 91 -30.01 0.84 -16.23
C ALA A 91 -30.28 -0.65 -16.51
N SER A 92 -30.09 -1.54 -15.54
CA SER A 92 -30.25 -2.97 -15.73
C SER A 92 -31.02 -3.62 -14.57
N PRO A 93 -32.27 -4.09 -14.80
CA PRO A 93 -33.07 -4.72 -13.74
C PRO A 93 -32.51 -6.07 -13.28
N ILE A 94 -31.55 -6.64 -13.99
CA ILE A 94 -30.89 -7.91 -13.64
C ILE A 94 -29.74 -7.69 -12.65
N LEU A 95 -29.11 -6.50 -12.67
CA LEU A 95 -28.01 -6.20 -11.75
C LEU A 95 -28.52 -5.93 -10.35
N LYS A 96 -27.84 -6.52 -9.38
CA LYS A 96 -28.06 -6.24 -7.94
C LYS A 96 -26.74 -5.87 -7.30
N GLN A 97 -26.81 -4.98 -6.31
CA GLN A 97 -25.63 -4.71 -5.48
C GLN A 97 -25.31 -5.95 -4.66
N THR A 98 -24.11 -6.48 -4.86
CA THR A 98 -23.61 -7.67 -4.12
C THR A 98 -22.26 -7.40 -3.46
N THR A 99 -21.77 -6.18 -3.56
CA THR A 99 -20.52 -5.78 -2.89
C THR A 99 -20.79 -5.66 -1.39
N PRO A 100 -20.08 -6.42 -0.54
CA PRO A 100 -20.27 -6.37 0.92
C PRO A 100 -20.17 -4.94 1.45
N GLY A 101 -21.10 -4.57 2.35
CA GLY A 101 -21.16 -3.24 2.95
C GLY A 101 -21.86 -2.16 2.09
N TRP A 102 -22.39 -2.54 0.90
CA TRP A 102 -23.06 -1.62 -0.04
C TRP A 102 -24.44 -2.10 -0.47
N GLU A 103 -24.95 -3.12 0.17
CA GLU A 103 -26.24 -3.77 -0.09
C GLU A 103 -27.46 -2.89 0.24
#